data_cb2c1f32dd4cefc4d60062d0ba9a561d
#
_entry.id   cb2c1f32dd4cefc4d60062d0ba9a561d
#
_cell.length_a   1.000
_cell.length_b   1.000
_cell.length_c   1.000
_cell.angle_alpha   90.00
_cell.angle_beta   90.00
_cell.angle_gamma   90.00
#
_symmetry.space_group_name_H-M   'P 1'
#
loop_
_entity.id
_entity.type
_entity.pdbx_description
1 polymer ?
#
loop_
_entity_poly.entity_id
_entity_poly.type
_entity_poly.pdbx_seq_one_letter_code
_entity_poly.pdbx_strand_id
1 'polypeptide(L)'
;MALLNEITDGRTDLVFEYLAQGHTASFTDKDAVSLVQWCAYYGDVSAIKYLLQSGATLDSLGENLNLSAASFHGHWRLCKFLLERGADPNHAALDTAETALHAALCNANRISRNPVMKVLLAHGANPNAKTKPGVDTGAFMRDCRTKGETPLHRAAAFGDAEAIQVLLDAGAVIDAEDANGDSPLSWASLTPNSGLSLRNASRGKMT
;
A
#
# COMPACT_ATOMS: atom_id res chain seq x y z
N MET A 1 -28.19 -5.79 15.27
CA MET A 1 -28.03 -5.98 13.80
C MET A 1 -27.89 -4.66 13.03
N ALA A 2 -28.65 -3.58 13.37
CA ALA A 2 -28.55 -2.30 12.65
C ALA A 2 -27.14 -1.67 12.71
N LEU A 3 -26.58 -1.52 13.92
CA LEU A 3 -25.24 -0.94 14.11
C LEU A 3 -24.14 -1.68 13.34
N LEU A 4 -24.20 -3.00 13.30
CA LEU A 4 -23.21 -3.81 12.61
C LEU A 4 -23.22 -3.55 11.09
N ASN A 5 -24.40 -3.47 10.48
CA ASN A 5 -24.53 -3.16 9.06
C ASN A 5 -23.97 -1.77 8.76
N GLU A 6 -24.22 -0.79 9.62
CA GLU A 6 -23.65 0.56 9.46
C GLU A 6 -22.13 0.56 9.59
N ILE A 7 -21.56 -0.25 10.50
CA ILE A 7 -20.09 -0.41 10.60
C ILE A 7 -19.52 -1.02 9.32
N THR A 8 -20.15 -2.07 8.79
CA THR A 8 -19.71 -2.70 7.53
C THR A 8 -19.86 -1.77 6.33
N ASP A 9 -20.79 -0.81 6.38
CA ASP A 9 -21.01 0.22 5.37
C ASP A 9 -20.10 1.47 5.57
N GLY A 10 -19.15 1.43 6.53
CA GLY A 10 -18.12 2.44 6.71
C GLY A 10 -18.28 3.35 7.93
N ARG A 11 -19.34 3.20 8.72
CA ARG A 11 -19.53 3.92 9.98
C ARG A 11 -18.72 3.28 11.12
N THR A 12 -17.40 3.20 10.93
CA THR A 12 -16.48 2.59 11.91
C THR A 12 -16.43 3.32 13.26
N ASP A 13 -16.89 4.57 13.30
CA ASP A 13 -17.14 5.33 14.53
C ASP A 13 -18.16 4.65 15.46
N LEU A 14 -19.08 3.90 14.92
CA LEU A 14 -20.09 3.17 15.70
C LEU A 14 -19.54 1.94 16.45
N VAL A 15 -18.29 1.56 16.22
CA VAL A 15 -17.62 0.50 17.01
C VAL A 15 -17.61 0.83 18.51
N PHE A 16 -17.45 2.10 18.86
CA PHE A 16 -17.46 2.53 20.26
C PHE A 16 -18.83 2.29 20.92
N GLU A 17 -19.92 2.61 20.23
CA GLU A 17 -21.27 2.37 20.70
C GLU A 17 -21.59 0.87 20.73
N TYR A 18 -21.20 0.12 19.70
CA TYR A 18 -21.38 -1.32 19.60
C TYR A 18 -20.80 -2.06 20.82
N LEU A 19 -19.58 -1.73 21.22
CA LEU A 19 -18.93 -2.31 22.39
C LEU A 19 -19.57 -1.81 23.72
N ALA A 20 -20.01 -0.54 23.77
CA ALA A 20 -20.71 0.00 24.94
C ALA A 20 -22.04 -0.69 25.22
N GLN A 21 -22.70 -1.25 24.19
CA GLN A 21 -23.91 -2.07 24.33
C GLN A 21 -23.60 -3.51 24.79
N GLY A 22 -22.35 -3.85 25.10
CA GLY A 22 -21.94 -5.15 25.62
C GLY A 22 -21.66 -6.22 24.55
N HIS A 23 -21.54 -5.82 23.28
CA HIS A 23 -21.13 -6.74 22.21
C HIS A 23 -19.64 -7.04 22.27
N THR A 24 -19.22 -8.18 21.73
CA THR A 24 -17.80 -8.62 21.76
C THR A 24 -16.97 -7.96 20.68
N ALA A 25 -15.73 -7.59 21.02
CA ALA A 25 -14.77 -7.06 20.05
C ALA A 25 -14.27 -8.09 19.02
N SER A 26 -14.42 -9.38 19.34
CA SER A 26 -14.04 -10.51 18.47
C SER A 26 -15.16 -10.96 17.51
N PHE A 27 -16.21 -10.16 17.37
CA PHE A 27 -17.32 -10.48 16.47
C PHE A 27 -16.82 -10.55 15.00
N THR A 28 -17.37 -11.52 14.26
CA THR A 28 -17.25 -11.62 12.80
C THR A 28 -18.64 -11.59 12.16
N ASP A 29 -18.75 -11.03 10.97
CA ASP A 29 -19.99 -11.03 10.20
C ASP A 29 -20.30 -12.41 9.57
N LYS A 30 -21.36 -12.48 8.76
CA LYS A 30 -21.80 -13.70 8.05
C LYS A 30 -20.74 -14.26 7.08
N ASP A 31 -19.84 -13.42 6.61
CA ASP A 31 -18.77 -13.77 5.68
C ASP A 31 -17.43 -14.00 6.43
N ALA A 32 -17.52 -14.16 7.76
CA ALA A 32 -16.39 -14.35 8.69
C ALA A 32 -15.39 -13.18 8.72
N VAL A 33 -15.80 -11.98 8.28
CA VAL A 33 -14.98 -10.77 8.35
C VAL A 33 -15.09 -10.16 9.74
N SER A 34 -13.94 -9.90 10.38
CA SER A 34 -13.89 -9.33 11.73
C SER A 34 -14.11 -7.82 11.72
N LEU A 35 -14.50 -7.26 12.89
CA LEU A 35 -14.58 -5.80 13.07
C LEU A 35 -13.21 -5.12 12.82
N VAL A 36 -12.10 -5.78 13.19
CA VAL A 36 -10.74 -5.28 12.93
C VAL A 36 -10.48 -5.18 11.42
N GLN A 37 -10.91 -6.18 10.63
CA GLN A 37 -10.76 -6.16 9.17
C GLN A 37 -11.59 -5.03 8.54
N TRP A 38 -12.84 -4.83 8.98
CA TRP A 38 -13.65 -3.71 8.50
C TRP A 38 -13.03 -2.35 8.84
N CYS A 39 -12.59 -2.15 10.07
CA CYS A 39 -11.90 -0.92 10.46
C CYS A 39 -10.60 -0.70 9.67
N ALA A 40 -9.87 -1.78 9.35
CA ALA A 40 -8.66 -1.70 8.53
C ALA A 40 -8.98 -1.36 7.07
N TYR A 41 -10.06 -1.93 6.51
CA TYR A 41 -10.51 -1.60 5.16
C TYR A 41 -10.82 -0.10 4.99
N TYR A 42 -11.43 0.51 6.01
CA TYR A 42 -11.72 1.95 6.04
C TYR A 42 -10.58 2.81 6.61
N GLY A 43 -9.50 2.19 7.10
CA GLY A 43 -8.32 2.90 7.61
C GLY A 43 -8.50 3.54 8.98
N ASP A 44 -9.49 3.12 9.76
CA ASP A 44 -9.77 3.68 11.10
C ASP A 44 -8.90 3.04 12.18
N VAL A 45 -7.75 3.66 12.40
CA VAL A 45 -6.80 3.25 13.46
C VAL A 45 -7.38 3.45 14.86
N SER A 46 -8.27 4.42 15.06
CA SER A 46 -8.85 4.70 16.38
C SER A 46 -9.79 3.57 16.81
N ALA A 47 -10.66 3.15 15.90
CA ALA A 47 -11.54 2.01 16.12
C ALA A 47 -10.75 0.71 16.32
N ILE A 48 -9.68 0.47 15.52
CA ILE A 48 -8.80 -0.70 15.69
C ILE A 48 -8.17 -0.70 17.09
N LYS A 49 -7.59 0.42 17.54
CA LYS A 49 -6.98 0.52 18.87
C LYS A 49 -7.99 0.20 19.98
N TYR A 50 -9.20 0.69 19.86
CA TYR A 50 -10.26 0.45 20.83
C TYR A 50 -10.70 -1.02 20.84
N LEU A 51 -10.84 -1.64 19.67
CA LEU A 51 -11.11 -3.08 19.55
C LEU A 51 -10.02 -3.92 20.23
N LEU A 52 -8.73 -3.57 20.01
CA LEU A 52 -7.61 -4.28 20.64
C LEU A 52 -7.60 -4.13 22.17
N GLN A 53 -7.94 -2.95 22.70
CA GLN A 53 -8.10 -2.72 24.13
C GLN A 53 -9.27 -3.53 24.72
N SER A 54 -10.25 -3.86 23.90
CA SER A 54 -11.44 -4.64 24.25
C SER A 54 -11.28 -6.15 23.96
N GLY A 55 -10.05 -6.62 23.69
CA GLY A 55 -9.72 -8.03 23.56
C GLY A 55 -9.70 -8.61 22.14
N ALA A 56 -9.86 -7.79 21.10
CA ALA A 56 -9.60 -8.23 19.74
C ALA A 56 -8.10 -8.37 19.49
N THR A 57 -7.73 -9.10 18.41
CA THR A 57 -6.34 -9.27 17.97
C THR A 57 -6.17 -8.81 16.53
N LEU A 58 -4.92 -8.59 16.10
CA LEU A 58 -4.60 -8.28 14.70
C LEU A 58 -4.50 -9.53 13.82
N ASP A 59 -4.59 -10.74 14.38
CA ASP A 59 -4.41 -12.00 13.64
C ASP A 59 -5.38 -12.14 12.46
N SER A 60 -6.58 -11.61 12.62
CA SER A 60 -7.59 -11.61 11.55
C SER A 60 -7.20 -10.80 10.32
N LEU A 61 -6.23 -9.90 10.40
CA LEU A 61 -5.71 -9.17 9.24
C LEU A 61 -4.91 -10.08 8.30
N GLY A 62 -4.45 -11.23 8.79
CA GLY A 62 -3.73 -12.21 8.00
C GLY A 62 -2.26 -11.86 7.77
N GLU A 63 -1.72 -12.32 6.65
CA GLU A 63 -0.31 -12.23 6.33
C GLU A 63 0.20 -10.79 6.36
N ASN A 64 1.32 -10.59 7.05
CA ASN A 64 1.97 -9.30 7.23
C ASN A 64 1.01 -8.18 7.67
N LEU A 65 0.02 -8.51 8.50
CA LEU A 65 -1.03 -7.60 8.97
C LEU A 65 -1.74 -6.86 7.83
N ASN A 66 -1.75 -7.44 6.63
CA ASN A 66 -2.36 -6.87 5.42
C ASN A 66 -1.82 -5.47 5.04
N LEU A 67 -0.53 -5.22 5.28
CA LEU A 67 0.13 -3.94 5.01
C LEU A 67 0.00 -3.52 3.54
N SER A 68 0.03 -4.48 2.61
CA SER A 68 -0.10 -4.22 1.17
C SER A 68 -1.48 -3.65 0.82
N ALA A 69 -2.57 -4.17 1.40
CA ALA A 69 -3.91 -3.63 1.18
C ALA A 69 -4.06 -2.22 1.79
N ALA A 70 -3.56 -1.99 3.01
CA ALA A 70 -3.54 -0.66 3.63
C ALA A 70 -2.78 0.35 2.77
N SER A 71 -1.67 -0.08 2.15
CA SER A 71 -0.86 0.73 1.23
C SER A 71 -1.59 1.03 -0.07
N PHE A 72 -2.26 0.03 -0.65
CA PHE A 72 -3.07 0.18 -1.86
C PHE A 72 -4.22 1.17 -1.66
N HIS A 73 -4.92 1.10 -0.53
CA HIS A 73 -6.01 2.01 -0.19
C HIS A 73 -5.53 3.42 0.23
N GLY A 74 -4.25 3.63 0.42
CA GLY A 74 -3.70 4.93 0.77
C GLY A 74 -3.82 5.30 2.25
N HIS A 75 -4.03 4.34 3.13
CA HIS A 75 -4.24 4.52 4.56
C HIS A 75 -2.93 4.69 5.33
N TRP A 76 -2.21 5.80 5.11
CA TRP A 76 -0.87 6.01 5.67
C TRP A 76 -0.79 5.92 7.21
N ARG A 77 -1.85 6.35 7.94
CA ARG A 77 -1.90 6.21 9.39
C ARG A 77 -2.00 4.75 9.81
N LEU A 78 -2.77 3.95 9.06
CA LEU A 78 -2.86 2.52 9.28
C LEU A 78 -1.53 1.84 8.93
N CYS A 79 -0.91 2.17 7.81
CA CYS A 79 0.42 1.63 7.45
C CYS A 79 1.43 1.88 8.57
N LYS A 80 1.51 3.13 9.08
CA LYS A 80 2.38 3.46 10.22
C LYS A 80 2.07 2.59 11.43
N PHE A 81 0.81 2.47 11.80
CA PHE A 81 0.37 1.67 12.94
C PHE A 81 0.75 0.19 12.79
N LEU A 82 0.55 -0.40 11.60
CA LEU A 82 0.89 -1.80 11.33
C LEU A 82 2.40 -2.04 11.37
N LEU A 83 3.20 -1.14 10.81
CA LEU A 83 4.67 -1.19 10.86
C LEU A 83 5.18 -1.11 12.31
N GLU A 84 4.61 -0.23 13.14
CA GLU A 84 4.91 -0.15 14.57
C GLU A 84 4.49 -1.42 15.36
N ARG A 85 3.64 -2.27 14.76
CA ARG A 85 3.20 -3.56 15.31
C ARG A 85 3.92 -4.76 14.71
N GLY A 86 4.98 -4.52 13.93
CA GLY A 86 5.87 -5.56 13.43
C GLY A 86 5.55 -6.04 12.01
N ALA A 87 4.68 -5.36 11.27
CA ALA A 87 4.57 -5.62 9.84
C ALA A 87 5.92 -5.35 9.15
N ASP A 88 6.34 -6.25 8.25
CA ASP A 88 7.57 -6.09 7.48
C ASP A 88 7.31 -5.23 6.23
N PRO A 89 7.95 -4.06 6.08
CA PRO A 89 7.80 -3.22 4.91
C PRO A 89 8.32 -3.87 3.62
N ASN A 90 9.17 -4.91 3.74
CA ASN A 90 9.78 -5.62 2.63
C ASN A 90 9.14 -6.99 2.35
N HIS A 91 8.08 -7.34 3.08
CA HIS A 91 7.32 -8.54 2.80
C HIS A 91 6.84 -8.51 1.35
N ALA A 92 7.17 -9.55 0.59
CA ALA A 92 6.85 -9.69 -0.82
C ALA A 92 5.78 -10.78 -1.00
N ALA A 93 4.76 -10.50 -1.79
CA ALA A 93 3.74 -11.48 -2.14
C ALA A 93 4.38 -12.71 -2.81
N LEU A 94 3.95 -13.91 -2.43
CA LEU A 94 4.58 -15.17 -2.85
C LEU A 94 4.53 -15.40 -4.36
N ASP A 95 3.48 -14.94 -5.01
CA ASP A 95 3.23 -15.10 -6.44
C ASP A 95 3.92 -14.02 -7.28
N THR A 96 3.67 -12.74 -6.98
CA THR A 96 4.11 -11.58 -7.77
C THR A 96 5.41 -10.98 -7.29
N ALA A 97 5.86 -11.27 -6.07
CA ALA A 97 6.91 -10.56 -5.34
C ALA A 97 6.64 -9.05 -5.18
N GLU A 98 5.39 -8.62 -5.29
CA GLU A 98 5.00 -7.25 -5.00
C GLU A 98 5.13 -6.96 -3.51
N THR A 99 5.68 -5.79 -3.17
CA THR A 99 5.76 -5.29 -1.79
C THR A 99 4.69 -4.21 -1.55
N ALA A 100 4.52 -3.80 -0.30
CA ALA A 100 3.63 -2.69 0.07
C ALA A 100 3.96 -1.39 -0.70
N LEU A 101 5.24 -1.17 -1.06
CA LEU A 101 5.66 -0.02 -1.86
C LEU A 101 5.17 -0.10 -3.31
N HIS A 102 5.15 -1.30 -3.91
CA HIS A 102 4.52 -1.52 -5.22
C HIS A 102 3.01 -1.29 -5.15
N ALA A 103 2.35 -1.79 -4.10
CA ALA A 103 0.92 -1.62 -3.90
C ALA A 103 0.50 -0.14 -3.75
N ALA A 104 1.28 0.66 -3.01
CA ALA A 104 1.04 2.10 -2.86
C ALA A 104 1.05 2.82 -4.21
N LEU A 105 1.90 2.40 -5.16
CA LEU A 105 2.02 3.00 -6.49
C LEU A 105 0.93 2.55 -7.47
N CYS A 106 0.14 1.56 -7.11
CA CYS A 106 -1.05 1.15 -7.86
C CYS A 106 -2.27 2.05 -7.58
N ASN A 107 -2.24 2.87 -6.54
CA ASN A 107 -3.35 3.76 -6.21
C ASN A 107 -3.33 5.02 -7.11
N ALA A 108 -4.42 5.26 -7.83
CA ALA A 108 -4.59 6.44 -8.67
C ALA A 108 -4.72 7.74 -7.85
N ASN A 109 -5.09 7.66 -6.58
CA ASN A 109 -5.21 8.82 -5.70
C ASN A 109 -3.84 9.32 -5.22
N ARG A 110 -3.33 10.35 -5.89
CA ARG A 110 -2.01 10.95 -5.61
C ARG A 110 -1.88 11.51 -4.21
N ILE A 111 -2.96 12.05 -3.64
CA ILE A 111 -2.95 12.70 -2.31
C ILE A 111 -2.66 11.68 -1.21
N SER A 112 -3.19 10.48 -1.32
CA SER A 112 -3.01 9.42 -0.31
C SER A 112 -1.72 8.61 -0.52
N ARG A 113 -1.24 8.48 -1.76
CA ARG A 113 -0.08 7.66 -2.13
C ARG A 113 1.23 8.16 -1.52
N ASN A 114 1.54 9.45 -1.70
CA ASN A 114 2.84 9.99 -1.27
C ASN A 114 3.07 9.87 0.25
N PRO A 115 2.08 10.15 1.13
CA PRO A 115 2.22 9.87 2.56
C PRO A 115 2.48 8.39 2.88
N VAL A 116 1.84 7.44 2.18
CA VAL A 116 2.10 5.99 2.36
C VAL A 116 3.54 5.65 1.99
N MET A 117 4.02 6.10 0.83
CA MET A 117 5.40 5.86 0.38
C MET A 117 6.41 6.38 1.39
N LYS A 118 6.22 7.62 1.89
CA LYS A 118 7.10 8.22 2.90
C LYS A 118 7.14 7.39 4.19
N VAL A 119 5.99 6.90 4.63
CA VAL A 119 5.90 6.05 5.83
C VAL A 119 6.62 4.72 5.61
N LEU A 120 6.39 4.03 4.49
CA LEU A 120 7.03 2.77 4.17
C LEU A 120 8.55 2.92 4.10
N LEU A 121 9.05 3.92 3.37
CA LEU A 121 10.48 4.19 3.21
C LEU A 121 11.14 4.58 4.54
N ALA A 122 10.48 5.36 5.37
CA ALA A 122 10.96 5.70 6.72
C ALA A 122 11.08 4.48 7.65
N HIS A 123 10.35 3.39 7.36
CA HIS A 123 10.45 2.11 8.08
C HIS A 123 11.31 1.07 7.33
N GLY A 124 12.12 1.49 6.36
CA GLY A 124 13.10 0.63 5.70
C GLY A 124 12.57 -0.18 4.51
N ALA A 125 11.48 0.26 3.88
CA ALA A 125 11.06 -0.34 2.62
C ALA A 125 12.16 -0.18 1.55
N ASN A 126 12.46 -1.26 0.82
CA ASN A 126 13.47 -1.28 -0.24
C ASN A 126 12.91 -0.63 -1.52
N PRO A 127 13.41 0.54 -1.96
CA PRO A 127 12.94 1.19 -3.17
C PRO A 127 13.35 0.46 -4.45
N ASN A 128 14.23 -0.54 -4.35
CA ASN A 128 14.76 -1.32 -5.47
C ASN A 128 14.24 -2.78 -5.49
N ALA A 129 13.23 -3.11 -4.68
CA ALA A 129 12.60 -4.41 -4.76
C ALA A 129 12.04 -4.66 -6.17
N LYS A 130 12.22 -5.86 -6.70
CA LYS A 130 11.73 -6.24 -8.04
C LYS A 130 10.57 -7.21 -7.92
N THR A 131 9.57 -7.04 -8.77
CA THR A 131 8.50 -8.02 -8.93
C THR A 131 9.00 -9.26 -9.67
N LYS A 132 8.23 -10.35 -9.63
CA LYS A 132 8.48 -11.57 -10.38
C LYS A 132 7.92 -11.41 -11.79
N PRO A 133 8.68 -11.58 -12.86
CA PRO A 133 8.16 -11.31 -14.20
C PRO A 133 7.12 -12.36 -14.64
N GLY A 134 6.14 -11.93 -15.42
CA GLY A 134 5.17 -12.79 -16.09
C GLY A 134 4.00 -13.28 -15.24
N VAL A 135 3.83 -12.76 -14.03
CA VAL A 135 2.73 -13.13 -13.12
C VAL A 135 1.59 -12.11 -13.25
N ASP A 136 0.36 -12.58 -13.25
CA ASP A 136 -0.80 -11.69 -13.28
C ASP A 136 -0.89 -10.91 -11.96
N THR A 137 -0.90 -9.59 -12.05
CA THR A 137 -1.08 -8.73 -10.86
C THR A 137 -2.55 -8.47 -10.63
N GLY A 138 -3.03 -8.72 -9.40
CA GLY A 138 -4.42 -8.42 -9.02
C GLY A 138 -4.68 -6.96 -8.67
N ALA A 139 -3.62 -6.15 -8.59
CA ALA A 139 -3.71 -4.89 -7.89
C ALA A 139 -4.29 -3.73 -8.74
N PHE A 140 -3.88 -3.53 -9.97
CA PHE A 140 -4.14 -2.23 -10.59
C PHE A 140 -4.67 -2.28 -12.01
N MET A 141 -4.16 -3.18 -12.79
CA MET A 141 -4.57 -3.34 -14.17
C MET A 141 -4.97 -4.80 -14.37
N ARG A 142 -6.26 -5.04 -14.43
CA ARG A 142 -6.76 -6.30 -14.91
C ARG A 142 -6.10 -6.56 -16.26
N ASP A 143 -5.55 -7.74 -16.42
CA ASP A 143 -4.83 -8.18 -17.62
C ASP A 143 -3.38 -7.66 -17.78
N CYS A 144 -2.78 -7.09 -16.74
CA CYS A 144 -1.35 -6.78 -16.74
C CYS A 144 -0.56 -7.82 -15.95
N ARG A 145 0.57 -8.18 -16.54
CA ARG A 145 1.57 -9.04 -15.90
C ARG A 145 2.70 -8.19 -15.34
N THR A 146 3.21 -8.61 -14.21
CA THR A 146 4.45 -8.06 -13.67
C THR A 146 5.62 -8.30 -14.63
N LYS A 147 6.56 -7.37 -14.68
CA LYS A 147 7.68 -7.37 -15.63
C LYS A 147 9.05 -7.43 -14.97
N GLY A 148 9.11 -7.71 -13.66
CA GLY A 148 10.36 -7.57 -12.90
C GLY A 148 10.67 -6.11 -12.60
N GLU A 149 9.65 -5.28 -12.62
CA GLU A 149 9.76 -3.84 -12.38
C GLU A 149 10.03 -3.50 -10.92
N THR A 150 10.69 -2.36 -10.70
CA THR A 150 10.86 -1.74 -9.38
C THR A 150 9.74 -0.72 -9.09
N PRO A 151 9.58 -0.26 -7.83
CA PRO A 151 8.69 0.85 -7.52
C PRO A 151 8.90 2.09 -8.40
N LEU A 152 10.16 2.39 -8.78
CA LEU A 152 10.45 3.54 -9.63
C LEU A 152 9.88 3.39 -11.05
N HIS A 153 9.82 2.19 -11.62
CA HIS A 153 9.13 1.97 -12.90
C HIS A 153 7.66 2.35 -12.81
N ARG A 154 6.96 1.90 -11.75
CA ARG A 154 5.55 2.24 -11.52
C ARG A 154 5.35 3.73 -11.26
N ALA A 155 6.25 4.36 -10.47
CA ALA A 155 6.21 5.80 -10.26
C ALA A 155 6.43 6.58 -11.55
N ALA A 156 7.29 6.10 -12.43
CA ALA A 156 7.57 6.71 -13.72
C ALA A 156 6.37 6.62 -14.68
N ALA A 157 5.65 5.50 -14.68
CA ALA A 157 4.49 5.29 -15.52
C ALA A 157 3.23 6.00 -14.99
N PHE A 158 2.97 5.91 -13.69
CA PHE A 158 1.68 6.28 -13.09
C PHE A 158 1.80 7.30 -11.96
N GLY A 159 3.02 7.62 -11.55
CA GLY A 159 3.32 8.54 -10.47
C GLY A 159 3.23 10.00 -10.86
N ASP A 160 3.71 10.83 -9.95
CA ASP A 160 3.97 12.25 -10.15
C ASP A 160 5.42 12.57 -9.81
N ALA A 161 5.82 13.84 -10.01
CA ALA A 161 7.18 14.28 -9.73
C ALA A 161 7.59 14.06 -8.27
N GLU A 162 6.66 14.22 -7.32
CA GLU A 162 6.93 14.00 -5.90
C GLU A 162 7.17 12.51 -5.61
N ALA A 163 6.37 11.60 -6.17
CA ALA A 163 6.57 10.16 -5.99
C ALA A 163 7.93 9.69 -6.52
N ILE A 164 8.32 10.19 -7.70
CA ILE A 164 9.62 9.91 -8.30
C ILE A 164 10.75 10.44 -7.40
N GLN A 165 10.65 11.69 -6.95
CA GLN A 165 11.66 12.31 -6.10
C GLN A 165 11.83 11.59 -4.77
N VAL A 166 10.72 11.22 -4.11
CA VAL A 166 10.73 10.47 -2.85
C VAL A 166 11.47 9.13 -2.99
N LEU A 167 11.27 8.42 -4.10
CA LEU A 167 11.99 7.18 -4.37
C LEU A 167 13.47 7.39 -4.64
N LEU A 168 13.82 8.42 -5.43
CA LEU A 168 15.22 8.76 -5.73
C LEU A 168 15.97 9.18 -4.47
N ASP A 169 15.34 9.97 -3.60
CA ASP A 169 15.91 10.39 -2.31
C ASP A 169 16.13 9.19 -1.37
N ALA A 170 15.30 8.16 -1.50
CA ALA A 170 15.45 6.90 -0.78
C ALA A 170 16.46 5.92 -1.41
N GLY A 171 17.13 6.30 -2.50
CA GLY A 171 18.14 5.50 -3.16
C GLY A 171 17.64 4.55 -4.25
N ALA A 172 16.47 4.86 -4.85
CA ALA A 172 16.03 4.12 -6.04
C ALA A 172 17.04 4.28 -7.20
N VAL A 173 17.34 3.17 -7.88
CA VAL A 173 18.24 3.12 -9.02
C VAL A 173 17.49 3.64 -10.25
N ILE A 174 17.96 4.78 -10.80
CA ILE A 174 17.25 5.51 -11.85
C ILE A 174 17.24 4.78 -13.20
N ASP A 175 18.24 3.98 -13.44
CA ASP A 175 18.50 3.18 -14.64
C ASP A 175 18.30 1.67 -14.41
N ALA A 176 17.55 1.30 -13.35
CA ALA A 176 17.21 -0.10 -13.13
C ALA A 176 16.46 -0.65 -14.34
N GLU A 177 16.79 -1.85 -14.76
CA GLU A 177 16.13 -2.54 -15.88
C GLU A 177 15.09 -3.54 -15.34
N ASP A 178 13.94 -3.61 -16.00
CA ASP A 178 12.98 -4.70 -15.82
C ASP A 178 13.42 -5.98 -16.56
N ALA A 179 12.60 -7.01 -16.60
CA ALA A 179 12.95 -8.28 -17.26
C ALA A 179 13.03 -8.17 -18.80
N ASN A 180 12.53 -7.09 -19.39
CA ASN A 180 12.62 -6.82 -20.83
C ASN A 180 13.80 -5.89 -21.16
N GLY A 181 14.56 -5.40 -20.16
CA GLY A 181 15.59 -4.40 -20.33
C GLY A 181 15.06 -2.97 -20.38
N ASP A 182 13.78 -2.75 -20.04
CA ASP A 182 13.20 -1.42 -20.00
C ASP A 182 13.53 -0.72 -18.68
N SER A 183 13.97 0.54 -18.79
CA SER A 183 14.20 1.41 -17.63
C SER A 183 12.93 2.16 -17.18
N PRO A 184 12.91 2.74 -15.96
CA PRO A 184 11.83 3.63 -15.56
C PRO A 184 11.55 4.75 -16.56
N LEU A 185 12.58 5.27 -17.25
CA LEU A 185 12.39 6.28 -18.28
C LEU A 185 11.68 5.74 -19.53
N SER A 186 11.95 4.48 -19.92
CA SER A 186 11.20 3.80 -20.99
C SER A 186 9.71 3.69 -20.62
N TRP A 187 9.41 3.28 -19.39
CA TRP A 187 8.03 3.22 -18.89
C TRP A 187 7.32 4.58 -18.88
N ALA A 188 8.03 5.64 -18.51
CA ALA A 188 7.50 7.00 -18.56
C ALA A 188 7.15 7.47 -19.97
N SER A 189 7.83 6.97 -20.99
CA SER A 189 7.57 7.34 -22.39
C SER A 189 6.28 6.72 -22.95
N LEU A 190 5.79 5.66 -22.33
CA LEU A 190 4.54 5.00 -22.69
C LEU A 190 3.30 5.74 -22.17
N THR A 191 3.48 6.71 -21.26
CA THR A 191 2.39 7.50 -20.65
C THR A 191 2.62 9.00 -20.89
N PRO A 192 1.64 9.74 -21.42
CA PRO A 192 1.84 11.13 -21.89
C PRO A 192 2.28 12.15 -20.84
N ASN A 193 2.12 11.88 -19.53
CA ASN A 193 2.25 12.89 -18.46
C ASN A 193 3.45 12.73 -17.51
N SER A 194 4.20 11.64 -17.52
CA SER A 194 5.22 11.35 -16.51
C SER A 194 6.68 11.49 -17.00
N GLY A 195 6.92 11.42 -18.30
CA GLY A 195 8.26 11.43 -18.88
C GLY A 195 9.09 12.69 -18.63
N LEU A 196 8.46 13.84 -18.40
CA LEU A 196 9.13 15.12 -18.13
C LEU A 196 9.84 15.15 -16.76
N SER A 197 9.26 14.51 -15.74
CA SER A 197 9.80 14.55 -14.38
C SER A 197 11.06 13.70 -14.21
N LEU A 198 11.12 12.53 -14.84
CA LEU A 198 12.32 11.67 -14.82
C LEU A 198 13.48 12.28 -15.62
N ARG A 199 13.20 12.87 -16.78
CA ARG A 199 14.23 13.53 -17.59
C ARG A 199 14.87 14.70 -16.85
N ASN A 200 14.11 15.44 -16.05
CA ASN A 200 14.64 16.55 -15.25
C ASN A 200 15.46 16.04 -14.05
N ALA A 201 15.04 14.96 -13.40
CA ALA A 201 15.78 14.34 -12.29
C ALA A 201 17.13 13.73 -12.75
N SER A 202 17.20 13.14 -13.95
CA SER A 202 18.44 12.60 -14.49
C SER A 202 19.45 13.70 -14.86
N ARG A 203 19.00 14.87 -15.33
CA ARG A 203 19.87 16.02 -15.65
C ARG A 203 20.50 16.67 -14.43
N GLY A 204 19.82 16.65 -13.27
CA GLY A 204 20.34 17.21 -12.02
C GLY A 204 21.46 16.39 -11.35
N LYS A 205 21.69 15.14 -11.76
CA LYS A 205 22.76 14.28 -11.23
C LYS A 205 24.05 14.29 -12.07
N MET A 206 24.08 15.04 -13.17
CA MET A 206 25.25 15.15 -14.08
C MET A 206 26.06 16.45 -13.90
N THR A 207 25.86 17.17 -12.77
CA THR A 207 26.65 18.38 -12.43
C THR A 207 27.45 18.20 -11.15
#